data_6f9b96667b6a585fe6ed5bae47a65063
#
_entry.id   6f9b96667b6a585fe6ed5bae47a65063
#
_cell.length_a   1.000
_cell.length_b   1.000
_cell.length_c   1.000
_cell.angle_alpha   90.00
_cell.angle_beta   90.00
_cell.angle_gamma   90.00
#
_symmetry.space_group_name_H-M   'P 1'
#
loop_
_entity.id
_entity.type
_entity.pdbx_description
1 polymer ?
#
loop_
_entity_poly.entity_id
_entity_poly.type
_entity_poly.pdbx_seq_one_letter_code
_entity_poly.pdbx_strand_id
1 'polypeptide(L)'
;MKTTSLIADAIDVVIPAGEKDYHKLVHCIKGILENSLTPIRSVYIVAPGSINIKALQGYKQLVLVDESVFPFSKASIAALLEERGSGNNHAAWYFQQLIKMYVFEALPKISPNVLILDADYTFRKKVSFVENGKALMAYGYPFEWLLNTAAYPAEVSHVHAMFARQWIRGWEPQNSYSGMQHHMLFQKHIMEHLFHAVEQRHRKPVWRSLIDNIMLQKWNAASEYVMYFHFAMRHHPDAICARHLHACDIVYDALEEDQGIMQEYLALIQDSPFVSVGCHAFTGFTERIRTSDYMPDGLKRRILSLRRNAFKLTLDRGVLQFHEMGPEHAAGNLLVAPRM
;
A
#
# COMPACT_ATOMS: atom_id res chain seq x y z
N MET A 1 -25.27 -3.57 -22.47
CA MET A 1 -24.88 -4.27 -21.23
C MET A 1 -23.44 -4.78 -21.42
N LYS A 2 -22.44 -4.18 -20.78
CA LYS A 2 -21.08 -4.75 -20.77
C LYS A 2 -21.10 -5.90 -19.77
N THR A 3 -20.96 -7.12 -20.26
CA THR A 3 -20.73 -8.30 -19.43
C THR A 3 -19.48 -8.05 -18.59
N THR A 4 -19.65 -7.84 -17.29
CA THR A 4 -18.55 -7.82 -16.33
C THR A 4 -17.89 -9.18 -16.42
N SER A 5 -16.68 -9.26 -16.98
CA SER A 5 -15.97 -10.53 -17.04
C SER A 5 -15.63 -10.94 -15.62
N LEU A 6 -16.23 -12.03 -15.17
CA LEU A 6 -15.88 -12.66 -13.90
C LEU A 6 -14.38 -12.99 -13.92
N ILE A 7 -13.72 -12.75 -12.79
CA ILE A 7 -12.34 -13.17 -12.63
C ILE A 7 -12.36 -14.69 -12.48
N ALA A 8 -12.10 -15.40 -13.57
CA ALA A 8 -12.18 -16.87 -13.59
C ALA A 8 -10.84 -17.55 -13.30
N ASP A 9 -9.72 -16.83 -13.51
CA ASP A 9 -8.40 -17.43 -13.63
C ASP A 9 -7.36 -16.81 -12.69
N ALA A 10 -6.14 -17.33 -12.78
CA ALA A 10 -4.97 -16.88 -12.01
C ALA A 10 -4.70 -15.39 -12.22
N ILE A 11 -4.32 -14.73 -11.15
CA ILE A 11 -3.88 -13.32 -11.15
C ILE A 11 -2.36 -13.23 -11.30
N ASP A 12 -1.88 -12.07 -11.69
CA ASP A 12 -0.46 -11.71 -11.52
C ASP A 12 -0.28 -10.85 -10.27
N VAL A 13 0.93 -10.84 -9.75
CA VAL A 13 1.35 -9.97 -8.66
C VAL A 13 2.42 -9.03 -9.18
N VAL A 14 2.35 -7.75 -8.81
CA VAL A 14 3.40 -6.76 -9.11
C VAL A 14 3.91 -6.15 -7.82
N ILE A 15 5.21 -6.19 -7.64
CA ILE A 15 5.92 -5.69 -6.46
C ILE A 15 6.96 -4.68 -6.92
N PRO A 16 6.70 -3.37 -6.83
CA PRO A 16 7.74 -2.36 -6.96
C PRO A 16 8.70 -2.45 -5.79
N ALA A 17 10.00 -2.59 -6.05
CA ALA A 17 11.00 -2.79 -5.02
C ALA A 17 12.21 -1.87 -5.21
N GLY A 18 12.56 -1.10 -4.18
CA GLY A 18 13.81 -0.37 -4.09
C GLY A 18 14.89 -1.19 -3.37
N GLU A 19 16.16 -0.83 -3.57
CA GLU A 19 17.30 -1.52 -2.95
C GLU A 19 17.16 -1.66 -1.42
N LYS A 20 16.65 -0.64 -0.76
CA LYS A 20 16.42 -0.62 0.69
C LYS A 20 15.45 -1.71 1.18
N ASP A 21 14.60 -2.24 0.30
CA ASP A 21 13.56 -3.20 0.65
C ASP A 21 13.91 -4.64 0.22
N TYR A 22 15.08 -4.88 -0.39
CA TYR A 22 15.45 -6.20 -0.91
C TYR A 22 15.50 -7.31 0.15
N HIS A 23 15.90 -6.96 1.38
CA HIS A 23 15.90 -7.90 2.49
C HIS A 23 14.50 -8.32 2.92
N LYS A 24 13.48 -7.47 2.73
CA LYS A 24 12.07 -7.77 3.03
C LYS A 24 11.38 -8.50 1.89
N LEU A 25 11.82 -8.27 0.66
CA LEU A 25 11.20 -8.80 -0.55
C LEU A 25 11.09 -10.32 -0.56
N VAL A 26 12.07 -11.02 0.03
CA VAL A 26 12.04 -12.49 0.16
C VAL A 26 10.85 -12.94 0.99
N HIS A 27 10.58 -12.26 2.10
CA HIS A 27 9.43 -12.55 2.99
C HIS A 27 8.11 -12.20 2.31
N CYS A 28 8.08 -11.09 1.59
CA CYS A 28 6.92 -10.66 0.81
C CYS A 28 6.53 -11.72 -0.23
N ILE A 29 7.48 -12.15 -1.07
CA ILE A 29 7.27 -13.14 -2.13
C ILE A 29 6.89 -14.51 -1.54
N LYS A 30 7.62 -14.98 -0.55
CA LYS A 30 7.30 -16.23 0.13
C LYS A 30 5.90 -16.16 0.74
N GLY A 31 5.60 -15.07 1.43
CA GLY A 31 4.31 -14.86 2.08
C GLY A 31 3.15 -14.93 1.10
N ILE A 32 3.24 -14.27 -0.05
CA ILE A 32 2.15 -14.28 -1.02
C ILE A 32 2.02 -15.61 -1.74
N LEU A 33 3.11 -16.25 -2.14
CA LEU A 33 3.07 -17.54 -2.84
C LEU A 33 2.58 -18.67 -1.95
N GLU A 34 2.92 -18.67 -0.67
CA GLU A 34 2.50 -19.71 0.29
C GLU A 34 1.06 -19.49 0.78
N ASN A 35 0.58 -18.25 0.85
CA ASN A 35 -0.69 -17.96 1.52
C ASN A 35 -1.85 -17.57 0.59
N SER A 36 -1.59 -17.27 -0.67
CA SER A 36 -2.68 -16.99 -1.60
C SER A 36 -3.54 -18.23 -1.86
N LEU A 37 -4.85 -18.09 -1.66
CA LEU A 37 -5.86 -19.04 -2.12
C LEU A 37 -6.28 -18.76 -3.57
N THR A 38 -6.05 -17.54 -4.05
CA THR A 38 -6.22 -17.19 -5.45
C THR A 38 -4.98 -17.65 -6.22
N PRO A 39 -5.10 -18.42 -7.30
CA PRO A 39 -3.96 -18.87 -8.08
C PRO A 39 -3.12 -17.70 -8.59
N ILE A 40 -1.80 -17.77 -8.41
CA ILE A 40 -0.85 -16.78 -8.91
C ILE A 40 -0.14 -17.34 -10.14
N ARG A 41 -0.23 -16.64 -11.26
CA ARG A 41 0.43 -17.00 -12.50
C ARG A 41 1.90 -16.57 -12.51
N SER A 42 2.14 -15.31 -12.22
CA SER A 42 3.48 -14.72 -12.20
C SER A 42 3.60 -13.64 -11.14
N VAL A 43 4.81 -13.45 -10.62
CA VAL A 43 5.18 -12.36 -9.70
C VAL A 43 6.21 -11.49 -10.40
N TYR A 44 5.81 -10.29 -10.77
CA TYR A 44 6.67 -9.30 -11.41
C TYR A 44 7.31 -8.44 -10.33
N ILE A 45 8.63 -8.42 -10.30
CA ILE A 45 9.43 -7.55 -9.43
C ILE A 45 9.91 -6.40 -10.30
N VAL A 46 9.38 -5.20 -10.06
CA VAL A 46 9.78 -3.99 -10.79
C VAL A 46 10.82 -3.25 -9.98
N ALA A 47 12.02 -3.14 -10.54
CA ALA A 47 13.15 -2.57 -9.82
C ALA A 47 14.23 -2.04 -10.78
N PRO A 48 15.21 -1.24 -10.30
CA PRO A 48 16.37 -0.87 -11.10
C PRO A 48 17.11 -2.10 -11.62
N GLY A 49 17.60 -2.07 -12.84
CA GLY A 49 18.04 -3.19 -13.69
C GLY A 49 19.07 -4.20 -13.16
N SER A 50 19.49 -4.13 -11.92
CA SER A 50 20.55 -4.97 -11.36
C SER A 50 20.19 -5.67 -10.03
N ILE A 51 18.96 -6.17 -9.91
CA ILE A 51 18.64 -6.96 -8.71
C ILE A 51 19.29 -8.33 -8.79
N ASN A 52 20.26 -8.58 -7.93
CA ASN A 52 20.78 -9.92 -7.68
C ASN A 52 20.26 -10.46 -6.35
N ILE A 53 19.05 -11.00 -6.36
CA ILE A 53 18.48 -11.63 -5.17
C ILE A 53 18.69 -13.12 -5.24
N LYS A 54 19.87 -13.60 -4.80
CA LYS A 54 20.19 -15.03 -4.76
C LYS A 54 19.14 -15.87 -4.04
N ALA A 55 18.54 -15.33 -2.98
CA ALA A 55 17.51 -16.01 -2.19
C ALA A 55 16.19 -16.26 -2.97
N LEU A 56 16.00 -15.62 -4.10
CA LEU A 56 14.82 -15.81 -4.96
C LEU A 56 15.07 -16.75 -6.15
N GLN A 57 16.29 -17.21 -6.31
CA GLN A 57 16.65 -18.21 -7.33
C GLN A 57 15.95 -19.54 -6.98
N GLY A 58 14.97 -19.92 -7.73
CA GLY A 58 14.19 -21.16 -7.49
C GLY A 58 12.69 -20.98 -7.61
N TYR A 59 12.20 -19.77 -7.52
CA TYR A 59 10.79 -19.48 -7.77
C TYR A 59 10.54 -19.28 -9.27
N LYS A 60 9.95 -20.26 -9.92
CA LYS A 60 9.71 -20.27 -11.38
C LYS A 60 8.73 -19.19 -11.86
N GLN A 61 7.92 -18.66 -10.95
CA GLN A 61 6.90 -17.63 -11.25
C GLN A 61 7.49 -16.21 -11.27
N LEU A 62 8.75 -16.01 -10.89
CA LEU A 62 9.32 -14.67 -10.80
C LEU A 62 9.73 -14.14 -12.17
N VAL A 63 9.34 -12.90 -12.42
CA VAL A 63 9.71 -12.12 -13.61
C VAL A 63 10.35 -10.82 -13.12
N LEU A 64 11.61 -10.62 -13.45
CA LEU A 64 12.28 -9.35 -13.16
C LEU A 64 11.96 -8.36 -14.28
N VAL A 65 11.57 -7.16 -13.90
CA VAL A 65 11.23 -6.07 -14.80
C VAL A 65 12.10 -4.87 -14.45
N ASP A 66 12.84 -4.37 -15.44
CA ASP A 66 13.55 -3.11 -15.31
C ASP A 66 12.56 -1.95 -15.28
N GLU A 67 12.70 -1.04 -14.30
CA GLU A 67 11.82 0.11 -14.17
C GLU A 67 11.87 1.08 -15.37
N SER A 68 12.87 0.95 -16.24
CA SER A 68 13.00 1.74 -17.47
C SER A 68 11.95 1.44 -18.55
N VAL A 69 11.16 0.37 -18.40
CA VAL A 69 10.04 0.05 -19.32
C VAL A 69 8.86 1.02 -19.17
N PHE A 70 8.81 1.78 -18.07
CA PHE A 70 7.75 2.75 -17.82
C PHE A 70 8.02 4.07 -18.56
N PRO A 71 6.98 4.81 -19.02
CA PRO A 71 7.15 6.03 -19.81
C PRO A 71 7.61 7.26 -18.99
N PHE A 72 8.07 7.05 -17.78
CA PHE A 72 8.59 8.05 -16.85
C PHE A 72 9.73 7.46 -16.05
N SER A 73 10.56 8.31 -15.48
CA SER A 73 11.65 7.89 -14.59
C SER A 73 11.63 8.71 -13.30
N LYS A 74 12.27 8.20 -12.25
CA LYS A 74 12.45 8.94 -11.02
C LYS A 74 13.14 10.29 -11.26
N ALA A 75 14.11 10.34 -12.18
CA ALA A 75 14.82 11.57 -12.54
C ALA A 75 13.90 12.57 -13.24
N SER A 76 13.07 12.13 -14.20
CA SER A 76 12.11 13.02 -14.88
C SER A 76 11.07 13.58 -13.93
N ILE A 77 10.58 12.78 -12.97
CA ILE A 77 9.65 13.23 -11.94
C ILE A 77 10.32 14.24 -11.02
N ALA A 78 11.56 13.98 -10.59
CA ALA A 78 12.31 14.90 -9.74
C ALA A 78 12.50 16.28 -10.40
N ALA A 79 12.90 16.30 -11.68
CA ALA A 79 13.04 17.54 -12.42
C ALA A 79 11.72 18.36 -12.49
N LEU A 80 10.60 17.67 -12.73
CA LEU A 80 9.30 18.34 -12.76
C LEU A 80 8.85 18.88 -11.40
N LEU A 81 9.17 18.18 -10.32
CA LEU A 81 8.89 18.66 -8.96
C LEU A 81 9.72 19.90 -8.63
N GLU A 82 10.99 19.90 -9.04
CA GLU A 82 11.90 21.02 -8.85
C GLU A 82 11.44 22.25 -9.65
N GLU A 83 11.06 22.09 -10.92
CA GLU A 83 10.47 23.16 -11.73
C GLU A 83 9.24 23.80 -11.07
N ARG A 84 8.48 23.03 -10.30
CA ARG A 84 7.32 23.50 -9.55
C ARG A 84 7.65 24.11 -8.19
N GLY A 85 8.92 24.19 -7.82
CA GLY A 85 9.38 24.74 -6.54
C GLY A 85 9.20 23.81 -5.35
N SER A 86 9.08 22.50 -5.59
CA SER A 86 9.12 21.50 -4.53
C SER A 86 10.54 21.38 -4.00
N GLY A 87 10.86 22.05 -2.90
CA GLY A 87 12.17 21.98 -2.25
C GLY A 87 12.49 20.63 -1.64
N ASN A 88 11.53 19.72 -1.63
CA ASN A 88 11.68 18.38 -1.08
C ASN A 88 11.42 17.32 -2.14
N ASN A 89 12.42 16.50 -2.40
CA ASN A 89 12.39 15.55 -3.49
C ASN A 89 11.68 14.24 -3.07
N HIS A 90 10.36 14.22 -3.20
CA HIS A 90 9.55 13.03 -3.02
C HIS A 90 9.34 12.22 -4.32
N ALA A 91 10.21 12.40 -5.30
CA ALA A 91 10.11 11.73 -6.60
C ALA A 91 10.01 10.21 -6.50
N ALA A 92 10.72 9.60 -5.53
CA ALA A 92 10.64 8.16 -5.31
C ALA A 92 9.23 7.69 -4.88
N TRP A 93 8.53 8.48 -4.07
CA TRP A 93 7.16 8.19 -3.66
C TRP A 93 6.19 8.19 -4.85
N TYR A 94 6.23 9.25 -5.66
CA TYR A 94 5.36 9.36 -6.82
C TYR A 94 5.72 8.35 -7.91
N PHE A 95 7.01 8.08 -8.09
CA PHE A 95 7.48 7.08 -9.04
C PHE A 95 6.91 5.71 -8.72
N GLN A 96 6.96 5.28 -7.46
CA GLN A 96 6.39 4.00 -7.02
C GLN A 96 4.88 3.93 -7.26
N GLN A 97 4.13 4.98 -6.94
CA GLN A 97 2.68 5.02 -7.20
C GLN A 97 2.36 4.93 -8.69
N LEU A 98 3.11 5.65 -9.51
CA LEU A 98 2.94 5.63 -10.96
C LEU A 98 3.28 4.26 -11.56
N ILE A 99 4.33 3.58 -11.09
CA ILE A 99 4.62 2.19 -11.48
C ILE A 99 3.39 1.31 -11.24
N LYS A 100 2.81 1.37 -10.04
CA LYS A 100 1.63 0.58 -9.68
C LYS A 100 0.43 0.85 -10.60
N MET A 101 0.20 2.10 -10.97
CA MET A 101 -0.91 2.48 -11.84
C MET A 101 -0.68 2.07 -13.30
N TYR A 102 0.56 2.12 -13.79
CA TYR A 102 0.91 1.91 -15.20
C TYR A 102 1.23 0.45 -15.58
N VAL A 103 1.00 -0.51 -14.69
CA VAL A 103 1.34 -1.92 -14.93
C VAL A 103 0.68 -2.49 -16.19
N PHE A 104 -0.55 -2.08 -16.50
CA PHE A 104 -1.28 -2.57 -17.66
C PHE A 104 -0.81 -1.98 -19.00
N GLU A 105 -0.19 -0.82 -18.97
CA GLU A 105 0.40 -0.18 -20.16
C GLU A 105 1.83 -0.64 -20.40
N ALA A 106 2.61 -0.72 -19.32
CA ALA A 106 4.04 -1.04 -19.40
C ALA A 106 4.32 -2.54 -19.57
N LEU A 107 3.40 -3.42 -19.14
CA LEU A 107 3.58 -4.87 -19.13
C LEU A 107 2.55 -5.57 -20.03
N PRO A 108 2.78 -5.68 -21.35
CA PRO A 108 1.75 -6.08 -22.31
C PRO A 108 1.21 -7.50 -22.14
N LYS A 109 1.94 -8.37 -21.42
CA LYS A 109 1.54 -9.77 -21.16
C LYS A 109 0.96 -9.98 -19.76
N ILE A 110 0.77 -8.91 -19.00
CA ILE A 110 0.24 -9.01 -17.65
C ILE A 110 -1.24 -9.41 -17.66
N SER A 111 -1.67 -10.12 -16.61
CA SER A 111 -3.08 -10.47 -16.40
C SER A 111 -3.96 -9.21 -16.35
N PRO A 112 -5.23 -9.27 -16.81
CA PRO A 112 -6.16 -8.17 -16.58
C PRO A 112 -6.50 -7.93 -15.12
N ASN A 113 -6.11 -8.83 -14.23
CA ASN A 113 -6.29 -8.74 -12.78
C ASN A 113 -4.93 -8.87 -12.10
N VAL A 114 -4.47 -7.80 -11.48
CA VAL A 114 -3.12 -7.68 -10.91
C VAL A 114 -3.20 -7.30 -9.44
N LEU A 115 -2.67 -8.15 -8.60
CA LEU A 115 -2.43 -7.78 -7.20
C LEU A 115 -1.19 -6.89 -7.13
N ILE A 116 -1.39 -5.64 -6.82
CA ILE A 116 -0.31 -4.74 -6.44
C ILE A 116 0.04 -5.01 -4.99
N LEU A 117 1.33 -5.13 -4.70
CA LEU A 117 1.81 -5.49 -3.36
C LEU A 117 3.08 -4.69 -3.04
N ASP A 118 3.11 -4.07 -1.87
CA ASP A 118 4.30 -3.36 -1.40
C ASP A 118 5.38 -4.36 -0.93
N ALA A 119 6.64 -4.07 -1.24
CA ALA A 119 7.77 -4.99 -1.01
C ALA A 119 8.03 -5.28 0.48
N ASP A 120 7.54 -4.41 1.36
CA ASP A 120 7.66 -4.50 2.81
C ASP A 120 6.41 -5.06 3.50
N TYR A 121 5.52 -5.72 2.72
CA TYR A 121 4.29 -6.31 3.22
C TYR A 121 4.28 -7.83 3.04
N THR A 122 3.90 -8.57 4.08
CA THR A 122 3.99 -10.04 4.10
C THR A 122 2.68 -10.66 4.55
N PHE A 123 2.14 -11.58 3.75
CA PHE A 123 1.01 -12.42 4.16
C PHE A 123 1.50 -13.59 5.03
N ARG A 124 0.81 -13.83 6.14
CA ARG A 124 1.16 -14.86 7.13
C ARG A 124 0.11 -15.97 7.23
N LYS A 125 -1.09 -15.72 6.73
CA LYS A 125 -2.20 -16.67 6.73
C LYS A 125 -2.89 -16.71 5.37
N LYS A 126 -3.64 -17.78 5.14
CA LYS A 126 -4.38 -17.96 3.89
C LYS A 126 -5.32 -16.80 3.62
N VAL A 127 -5.27 -16.30 2.39
CA VAL A 127 -6.05 -15.15 1.94
C VAL A 127 -6.49 -15.33 0.49
N SER A 128 -7.73 -14.97 0.20
CA SER A 128 -8.25 -14.85 -1.17
C SER A 128 -8.19 -13.40 -1.62
N PHE A 129 -7.99 -13.20 -2.91
CA PHE A 129 -8.08 -11.88 -3.56
C PHE A 129 -9.24 -11.79 -4.55
N VAL A 130 -9.90 -12.92 -4.78
CA VAL A 130 -11.07 -13.05 -5.66
C VAL A 130 -12.10 -13.92 -4.98
N GLU A 131 -13.36 -13.52 -5.04
CA GLU A 131 -14.48 -14.29 -4.58
C GLU A 131 -15.69 -14.06 -5.51
N ASN A 132 -16.31 -15.14 -5.97
CA ASN A 132 -17.44 -15.08 -6.88
C ASN A 132 -17.19 -14.20 -8.13
N GLY A 133 -15.95 -14.23 -8.64
CA GLY A 133 -15.53 -13.43 -9.79
C GLY A 133 -15.34 -11.94 -9.53
N LYS A 134 -15.40 -11.49 -8.27
CA LYS A 134 -15.15 -10.11 -7.85
C LYS A 134 -13.80 -9.96 -7.19
N ALA A 135 -13.16 -8.81 -7.40
CA ALA A 135 -11.97 -8.45 -6.66
C ALA A 135 -12.30 -8.18 -5.19
N LEU A 136 -11.60 -8.84 -4.29
CA LEU A 136 -11.68 -8.57 -2.85
C LEU A 136 -10.74 -7.42 -2.52
N MET A 137 -11.31 -6.31 -2.08
CA MET A 137 -10.57 -5.13 -1.67
C MET A 137 -10.67 -4.95 -0.16
N ALA A 138 -9.56 -4.59 0.45
CA ALA A 138 -9.56 -4.27 1.86
C ALA A 138 -10.03 -2.82 2.08
N TYR A 139 -10.82 -2.59 3.15
CA TYR A 139 -11.25 -1.23 3.51
C TYR A 139 -10.07 -0.31 3.88
N GLY A 140 -8.99 -0.88 4.42
CA GLY A 140 -7.84 -0.11 4.88
C GLY A 140 -8.15 0.76 6.11
N TYR A 141 -7.34 1.76 6.35
CA TYR A 141 -7.51 2.66 7.49
C TYR A 141 -8.76 3.53 7.35
N PRO A 142 -9.49 3.79 8.44
CA PRO A 142 -10.43 4.90 8.49
C PRO A 142 -9.73 6.23 8.16
N PHE A 143 -10.36 7.09 7.39
CA PHE A 143 -9.79 8.40 7.07
C PHE A 143 -9.49 9.23 8.33
N GLU A 144 -10.28 9.12 9.37
CA GLU A 144 -10.08 9.82 10.64
C GLU A 144 -8.77 9.44 11.33
N TRP A 145 -8.30 8.19 11.18
CA TRP A 145 -7.02 7.76 11.75
C TRP A 145 -5.81 8.38 11.06
N LEU A 146 -5.95 8.67 9.78
CA LEU A 146 -4.91 9.31 9.00
C LEU A 146 -4.86 10.83 9.28
N LEU A 147 -5.91 11.41 9.87
CA LEU A 147 -5.99 12.81 10.25
C LEU A 147 -5.29 13.13 11.58
N ASN A 148 -5.15 12.15 12.46
CA ASN A 148 -4.59 12.33 13.81
C ASN A 148 -3.06 12.43 13.85
N THR A 149 -2.43 12.94 12.81
CA THR A 149 -1.06 13.43 12.90
C THR A 149 -1.11 14.92 13.22
N ALA A 150 -0.23 15.39 14.11
CA ALA A 150 -0.12 16.80 14.49
C ALA A 150 0.03 17.76 13.30
N ALA A 151 0.33 17.23 12.12
CA ALA A 151 0.44 17.98 10.87
C ALA A 151 -0.91 18.31 10.18
N TYR A 152 -2.02 17.69 10.61
CA TYR A 152 -3.31 17.86 9.95
C TYR A 152 -4.41 18.12 10.98
N PRO A 153 -4.91 19.36 11.10
CA PRO A 153 -6.08 19.67 11.94
C PRO A 153 -7.28 18.81 11.53
N ALA A 154 -8.05 18.36 12.51
CA ALA A 154 -9.21 17.50 12.31
C ALA A 154 -10.29 18.09 11.38
N GLU A 155 -10.28 19.39 11.17
CA GLU A 155 -11.22 20.14 10.32
C GLU A 155 -10.89 20.04 8.82
N VAL A 156 -9.71 19.55 8.47
CA VAL A 156 -9.29 19.43 7.06
C VAL A 156 -9.66 18.03 6.57
N SER A 157 -10.50 17.96 5.55
CA SER A 157 -10.77 16.67 4.89
C SER A 157 -9.44 15.99 4.52
N HIS A 158 -9.40 14.67 4.66
CA HIS A 158 -8.17 13.89 4.50
C HIS A 158 -7.46 14.23 3.19
N VAL A 159 -6.15 14.46 3.26
CA VAL A 159 -5.34 14.97 2.13
C VAL A 159 -5.44 14.13 0.86
N HIS A 160 -5.57 12.80 0.99
CA HIS A 160 -5.74 11.92 -0.16
C HIS A 160 -7.10 12.11 -0.84
N ALA A 161 -8.17 12.32 -0.06
CA ALA A 161 -9.49 12.62 -0.60
C ALA A 161 -9.52 14.00 -1.28
N MET A 162 -8.85 14.99 -0.71
CA MET A 162 -8.71 16.32 -1.31
C MET A 162 -8.00 16.23 -2.66
N PHE A 163 -6.88 15.54 -2.73
CA PHE A 163 -6.15 15.36 -3.97
C PHE A 163 -6.99 14.62 -5.02
N ALA A 164 -7.61 13.51 -4.64
CA ALA A 164 -8.42 12.71 -5.55
C ALA A 164 -9.60 13.51 -6.14
N ARG A 165 -10.30 14.33 -5.34
CA ARG A 165 -11.35 15.24 -5.82
C ARG A 165 -10.82 16.29 -6.79
N GLN A 166 -9.64 16.84 -6.50
CA GLN A 166 -9.01 17.84 -7.36
C GLN A 166 -8.57 17.21 -8.69
N TRP A 167 -8.10 15.98 -8.68
CA TRP A 167 -7.47 15.35 -9.83
C TRP A 167 -8.45 14.56 -10.70
N ILE A 168 -9.40 13.82 -10.09
CA ILE A 168 -10.39 13.01 -10.81
C ILE A 168 -11.76 13.72 -10.76
N ARG A 169 -12.32 14.01 -11.91
CA ARG A 169 -13.64 14.69 -11.97
C ARG A 169 -14.72 13.84 -11.34
N GLY A 170 -15.44 14.41 -10.39
CA GLY A 170 -16.56 13.75 -9.71
C GLY A 170 -16.17 12.60 -8.80
N TRP A 171 -14.88 12.48 -8.44
CA TRP A 171 -14.46 11.53 -7.42
C TRP A 171 -14.95 11.96 -6.05
N GLU A 172 -15.51 11.01 -5.30
CA GLU A 172 -15.93 11.19 -3.91
C GLU A 172 -15.67 9.90 -3.14
N PRO A 173 -15.31 10.00 -1.85
CA PRO A 173 -15.22 8.83 -1.00
C PRO A 173 -16.59 8.15 -0.88
N GLN A 174 -16.63 6.85 -1.00
CA GLN A 174 -17.85 6.06 -0.95
C GLN A 174 -18.18 5.57 0.47
N ASN A 175 -17.24 5.70 1.38
CA ASN A 175 -17.36 5.36 2.79
C ASN A 175 -16.27 6.09 3.59
N SER A 176 -16.19 5.87 4.91
CA SER A 176 -15.22 6.47 5.81
C SER A 176 -13.83 5.83 5.80
N TYR A 177 -13.61 4.76 5.03
CA TYR A 177 -12.34 4.06 4.95
C TYR A 177 -11.54 4.49 3.74
N SER A 178 -10.22 4.45 3.85
CA SER A 178 -9.32 4.92 2.79
C SER A 178 -9.10 3.94 1.64
N GLY A 179 -9.35 2.65 1.83
CA GLY A 179 -8.91 1.59 0.91
C GLY A 179 -7.40 1.36 0.94
N MET A 180 -6.66 2.09 1.79
CA MET A 180 -5.21 2.02 1.83
C MET A 180 -4.75 0.89 2.73
N GLN A 181 -4.27 -0.16 2.10
CA GLN A 181 -3.64 -1.29 2.77
C GLN A 181 -2.61 -1.86 1.80
N HIS A 182 -1.38 -1.77 2.03
CA HIS A 182 -0.17 -2.14 1.26
C HIS A 182 -0.31 -3.22 0.16
N HIS A 183 -1.54 -3.51 -0.24
CA HIS A 183 -1.92 -4.35 -1.38
C HIS A 183 -3.31 -4.00 -1.90
N MET A 184 -3.54 -4.20 -3.19
CA MET A 184 -4.86 -4.07 -3.81
C MET A 184 -4.91 -4.81 -5.15
N LEU A 185 -6.01 -5.48 -5.42
CA LEU A 185 -6.23 -6.09 -6.73
C LEU A 185 -6.73 -5.03 -7.73
N PHE A 186 -5.86 -4.62 -8.65
CA PHE A 186 -6.21 -3.74 -9.75
C PHE A 186 -6.76 -4.55 -10.92
N GLN A 187 -7.81 -4.03 -11.54
CA GLN A 187 -8.42 -4.60 -12.74
C GLN A 187 -8.20 -3.65 -13.91
N LYS A 188 -7.74 -4.19 -15.04
CA LYS A 188 -7.35 -3.42 -16.23
C LYS A 188 -8.46 -2.46 -16.68
N HIS A 189 -9.68 -2.95 -16.85
CA HIS A 189 -10.81 -2.14 -17.34
C HIS A 189 -11.19 -0.98 -16.39
N ILE A 190 -10.99 -1.16 -15.08
CA ILE A 190 -11.23 -0.09 -14.09
C ILE A 190 -10.12 0.96 -14.18
N MET A 191 -8.86 0.51 -14.29
CA MET A 191 -7.73 1.43 -14.43
C MET A 191 -7.79 2.23 -15.74
N GLU A 192 -8.16 1.58 -16.84
CA GLU A 192 -8.39 2.25 -18.13
C GLU A 192 -9.50 3.30 -18.04
N HIS A 193 -10.60 2.99 -17.33
CA HIS A 193 -11.67 3.97 -17.09
C HIS A 193 -11.19 5.17 -16.26
N LEU A 194 -10.41 4.92 -15.19
CA LEU A 194 -9.82 5.97 -14.37
C LEU A 194 -8.86 6.84 -15.20
N PHE A 195 -7.99 6.22 -15.99
CA PHE A 195 -7.04 6.92 -16.86
C PHE A 195 -7.78 7.80 -17.86
N HIS A 196 -8.79 7.25 -18.51
CA HIS A 196 -9.62 8.00 -19.45
C HIS A 196 -10.27 9.24 -18.80
N ALA A 197 -10.83 9.08 -17.59
CA ALA A 197 -11.44 10.20 -16.87
C ALA A 197 -10.43 11.31 -16.53
N VAL A 198 -9.22 10.94 -16.15
CA VAL A 198 -8.12 11.88 -15.86
C VAL A 198 -7.65 12.57 -17.13
N GLU A 199 -7.38 11.83 -18.20
CA GLU A 199 -6.88 12.37 -19.46
C GLU A 199 -7.90 13.27 -20.15
N GLN A 200 -9.18 12.93 -20.08
CA GLN A 200 -10.24 13.82 -20.56
C GLN A 200 -10.26 15.17 -19.83
N ARG A 201 -10.03 15.14 -18.52
CA ARG A 201 -10.01 16.37 -17.70
C ARG A 201 -8.79 17.25 -17.98
N HIS A 202 -7.61 16.62 -17.99
CA HIS A 202 -6.34 17.36 -17.96
C HIS A 202 -5.68 17.51 -19.33
N ARG A 203 -6.13 16.76 -20.34
CA ARG A 203 -5.56 16.74 -21.72
C ARG A 203 -4.07 16.42 -21.73
N LYS A 204 -3.62 15.58 -20.81
CA LYS A 204 -2.24 15.14 -20.62
C LYS A 204 -2.21 13.68 -20.23
N PRO A 205 -1.09 12.95 -20.47
CA PRO A 205 -0.90 11.61 -19.92
C PRO A 205 -1.07 11.61 -18.40
N VAL A 206 -1.65 10.53 -17.88
CA VAL A 206 -1.99 10.40 -16.44
C VAL A 206 -0.81 10.72 -15.54
N TRP A 207 0.38 10.15 -15.81
CA TRP A 207 1.57 10.39 -15.01
C TRP A 207 1.97 11.88 -14.96
N ARG A 208 1.94 12.54 -16.11
CA ARG A 208 2.26 13.96 -16.19
C ARG A 208 1.23 14.80 -15.47
N SER A 209 -0.04 14.51 -15.68
CA SER A 209 -1.15 15.16 -15.00
C SER A 209 -1.06 15.01 -13.48
N LEU A 210 -0.70 13.82 -12.98
CA LEU A 210 -0.52 13.60 -11.55
C LEU A 210 0.55 14.55 -10.99
N ILE A 211 1.74 14.57 -11.59
CA ILE A 211 2.85 15.41 -11.14
C ILE A 211 2.51 16.90 -11.23
N ASP A 212 1.84 17.33 -12.29
CA ASP A 212 1.42 18.72 -12.47
C ASP A 212 0.38 19.20 -11.44
N ASN A 213 -0.36 18.29 -10.81
CA ASN A 213 -1.43 18.61 -9.86
C ASN A 213 -1.07 18.31 -8.40
N ILE A 214 0.14 17.84 -8.11
CA ILE A 214 0.58 17.58 -6.73
C ILE A 214 0.41 18.82 -5.86
N MET A 215 -0.09 18.63 -4.66
CA MET A 215 -0.20 19.65 -3.63
C MET A 215 1.17 19.84 -2.96
N LEU A 216 1.94 20.85 -3.36
CA LEU A 216 3.34 21.06 -2.93
C LEU A 216 3.50 21.13 -1.40
N GLN A 217 2.51 21.71 -0.71
CA GLN A 217 2.53 21.81 0.76
C GLN A 217 2.15 20.49 1.45
N LYS A 218 1.68 19.50 0.69
CA LYS A 218 1.20 18.21 1.18
C LYS A 218 1.68 17.10 0.25
N TRP A 219 2.99 16.90 0.24
CA TRP A 219 3.68 16.01 -0.68
C TRP A 219 3.11 14.59 -0.76
N ASN A 220 2.55 14.09 0.33
CA ASN A 220 1.95 12.76 0.42
C ASN A 220 0.46 12.73 0.06
N ALA A 221 -0.06 13.74 -0.61
CA ALA A 221 -1.50 13.83 -0.88
C ALA A 221 -2.01 12.77 -1.85
N ALA A 222 -1.23 12.42 -2.87
CA ALA A 222 -1.63 11.39 -3.81
C ALA A 222 -1.49 9.99 -3.19
N SER A 223 -2.51 9.16 -3.35
CA SER A 223 -2.46 7.73 -3.02
C SER A 223 -3.22 6.95 -4.08
N GLU A 224 -2.51 6.10 -4.81
CA GLU A 224 -3.07 5.24 -5.85
C GLU A 224 -4.17 4.32 -5.31
N TYR A 225 -3.97 3.80 -4.09
CA TYR A 225 -4.95 2.93 -3.44
C TYR A 225 -6.24 3.68 -3.12
N VAL A 226 -6.15 4.86 -2.52
CA VAL A 226 -7.34 5.68 -2.19
C VAL A 226 -8.10 6.07 -3.45
N MET A 227 -7.38 6.52 -4.47
CA MET A 227 -7.99 6.93 -5.73
C MET A 227 -8.72 5.78 -6.41
N TYR A 228 -8.05 4.64 -6.55
CA TYR A 228 -8.61 3.47 -7.22
C TYR A 228 -9.75 2.84 -6.44
N PHE A 229 -9.62 2.66 -5.12
CA PHE A 229 -10.63 2.03 -4.27
C PHE A 229 -11.99 2.70 -4.40
N HIS A 230 -12.06 4.00 -4.17
CA HIS A 230 -13.33 4.72 -4.24
C HIS A 230 -13.85 4.90 -5.66
N PHE A 231 -12.95 5.02 -6.65
CA PHE A 231 -13.34 5.04 -8.05
C PHE A 231 -13.98 3.71 -8.47
N ALA A 232 -13.38 2.58 -8.08
CA ALA A 232 -13.92 1.26 -8.34
C ALA A 232 -15.27 1.04 -7.65
N MET A 233 -15.40 1.41 -6.38
CA MET A 233 -16.67 1.32 -5.64
C MET A 233 -17.79 2.11 -6.31
N ARG A 234 -17.48 3.30 -6.81
CA ARG A 234 -18.48 4.17 -7.43
C ARG A 234 -18.88 3.72 -8.83
N HIS A 235 -17.93 3.36 -9.66
CA HIS A 235 -18.14 3.15 -11.08
C HIS A 235 -18.24 1.67 -11.50
N HIS A 236 -17.77 0.76 -10.65
CA HIS A 236 -17.71 -0.68 -10.90
C HIS A 236 -18.08 -1.52 -9.68
N PRO A 237 -19.22 -1.22 -8.99
CA PRO A 237 -19.58 -1.91 -7.74
C PRO A 237 -19.81 -3.42 -7.93
N ASP A 238 -20.15 -3.84 -9.14
CA ASP A 238 -20.37 -5.26 -9.45
C ASP A 238 -19.06 -6.04 -9.66
N ALA A 239 -17.94 -5.34 -9.88
CA ALA A 239 -16.64 -5.95 -10.12
C ALA A 239 -15.80 -6.15 -8.83
N ILE A 240 -16.26 -5.56 -7.71
CA ILE A 240 -15.52 -5.56 -6.45
C ILE A 240 -16.38 -5.99 -5.27
N CYS A 241 -15.73 -6.44 -4.21
CA CYS A 241 -16.31 -6.66 -2.89
C CYS A 241 -15.33 -6.14 -1.85
N ALA A 242 -15.75 -5.16 -1.06
CA ALA A 242 -14.93 -4.63 0.02
C ALA A 242 -15.13 -5.47 1.29
N ARG A 243 -14.03 -5.70 2.02
CA ARG A 243 -14.02 -6.49 3.26
C ARG A 243 -13.05 -5.92 4.27
N HIS A 244 -13.25 -6.29 5.52
CA HIS A 244 -12.23 -6.11 6.54
C HIS A 244 -11.18 -7.24 6.45
N LEU A 245 -9.91 -6.88 6.54
CA LEU A 245 -8.79 -7.80 6.59
C LEU A 245 -7.92 -7.46 7.80
N HIS A 246 -7.76 -8.39 8.72
CA HIS A 246 -6.91 -8.18 9.88
C HIS A 246 -5.44 -8.10 9.47
N ALA A 247 -4.89 -6.92 9.54
CA ALA A 247 -3.49 -6.65 9.25
C ALA A 247 -2.88 -5.80 10.37
N CYS A 248 -1.58 -5.83 10.49
CA CYS A 248 -0.86 -4.94 11.39
C CYS A 248 0.34 -4.35 10.69
N ASP A 249 0.71 -3.15 11.11
CA ASP A 249 1.96 -2.53 10.74
C ASP A 249 2.93 -2.57 11.87
N ILE A 250 4.15 -2.82 11.50
CA ILE A 250 5.25 -2.91 12.40
C ILE A 250 6.28 -1.87 12.02
N VAL A 251 6.76 -1.17 13.01
CA VAL A 251 7.87 -0.27 12.83
C VAL A 251 9.15 -1.06 12.87
N TYR A 252 9.71 -1.16 11.71
CA TYR A 252 11.06 -1.67 11.53
C TYR A 252 12.00 -0.47 11.38
N ASP A 253 12.93 -0.31 12.30
CA ASP A 253 13.96 0.74 12.18
C ASP A 253 14.90 0.36 11.03
N ALA A 254 15.01 1.23 10.02
CA ALA A 254 15.81 1.00 8.82
C ALA A 254 17.31 0.73 9.08
N LEU A 255 17.78 0.94 10.30
CA LEU A 255 19.14 0.62 10.68
C LEU A 255 19.38 -0.88 10.93
N GLU A 256 18.32 -1.66 10.95
CA GLU A 256 18.41 -3.08 11.24
C GLU A 256 18.19 -3.88 9.97
N GLU A 257 19.18 -3.93 9.12
CA GLU A 257 19.27 -4.88 8.00
C GLU A 257 19.40 -6.34 8.50
N ASP A 258 19.22 -6.58 9.79
CA ASP A 258 19.35 -7.88 10.40
C ASP A 258 18.15 -8.76 10.08
N GLN A 259 18.35 -9.67 9.15
CA GLN A 259 17.35 -10.65 8.76
C GLN A 259 16.92 -11.56 9.93
N GLY A 260 17.74 -11.75 10.95
CA GLY A 260 17.41 -12.50 12.14
C GLY A 260 16.26 -11.86 12.92
N ILE A 261 16.31 -10.54 13.07
CA ILE A 261 15.24 -9.78 13.74
C ILE A 261 13.93 -9.88 12.98
N MET A 262 13.97 -9.80 11.65
CA MET A 262 12.78 -9.96 10.82
C MET A 262 12.17 -11.36 10.98
N GLN A 263 12.99 -12.41 11.03
CA GLN A 263 12.52 -13.79 11.22
C GLN A 263 11.88 -13.97 12.60
N GLU A 264 12.52 -13.51 13.65
CA GLU A 264 11.99 -13.54 15.00
C GLU A 264 10.64 -12.83 15.09
N TYR A 265 10.55 -11.72 14.43
CA TYR A 265 9.38 -10.89 14.36
C TYR A 265 8.20 -11.58 13.65
N LEU A 266 8.44 -12.14 12.47
CA LEU A 266 7.42 -12.90 11.76
C LEU A 266 6.97 -14.14 12.54
N ALA A 267 7.85 -14.76 13.35
CA ALA A 267 7.52 -15.85 14.23
C ALA A 267 6.57 -15.43 15.36
N LEU A 268 6.82 -14.28 15.97
CA LEU A 268 5.96 -13.73 17.05
C LEU A 268 4.52 -13.45 16.59
N ILE A 269 4.31 -13.13 15.33
CA ILE A 269 2.98 -12.86 14.79
C ILE A 269 2.28 -14.12 14.28
N GLN A 270 2.95 -15.23 14.21
CA GLN A 270 2.40 -16.50 13.67
C GLN A 270 1.07 -16.88 14.32
N ASP A 271 0.98 -16.75 15.64
CA ASP A 271 -0.20 -17.10 16.44
C ASP A 271 -1.20 -15.93 16.61
N SER A 272 -0.89 -14.76 16.08
CA SER A 272 -1.79 -13.59 16.14
C SER A 272 -2.99 -13.73 15.20
N PRO A 273 -4.07 -12.95 15.36
CA PRO A 273 -5.20 -12.94 14.43
C PRO A 273 -4.87 -12.34 13.06
N PHE A 274 -3.70 -11.72 12.91
CA PHE A 274 -3.35 -10.99 11.70
C PHE A 274 -3.07 -11.92 10.52
N VAL A 275 -3.65 -11.56 9.38
CA VAL A 275 -3.46 -12.26 8.10
C VAL A 275 -2.17 -11.79 7.43
N SER A 276 -1.81 -10.53 7.66
CA SER A 276 -0.68 -9.88 7.01
C SER A 276 -0.03 -8.82 7.89
N VAL A 277 1.21 -8.49 7.56
CA VAL A 277 2.06 -7.58 8.31
C VAL A 277 2.80 -6.65 7.36
N GLY A 278 2.70 -5.36 7.61
CA GLY A 278 3.56 -4.33 7.02
C GLY A 278 4.79 -4.08 7.88
N CYS A 279 5.96 -3.97 7.26
CA CYS A 279 7.24 -3.75 7.94
C CYS A 279 7.86 -2.43 7.47
N HIS A 280 7.45 -1.32 8.08
CA HIS A 280 7.81 0.00 7.61
C HIS A 280 8.97 0.61 8.39
N ALA A 281 9.95 1.14 7.67
CA ALA A 281 11.00 2.01 8.22
C ALA A 281 10.46 3.45 8.32
N PHE A 282 9.67 3.74 9.36
CA PHE A 282 9.04 5.05 9.50
C PHE A 282 9.75 5.91 10.54
N THR A 283 10.51 6.90 10.11
CA THR A 283 11.02 7.93 11.01
C THR A 283 9.90 8.76 11.67
N GLY A 284 8.76 8.92 11.00
CA GLY A 284 7.58 9.60 11.54
C GLY A 284 6.80 8.80 12.59
N PHE A 285 7.10 7.53 12.80
CA PHE A 285 6.39 6.72 13.79
C PHE A 285 6.67 7.14 15.23
N THR A 286 7.90 7.53 15.52
CA THR A 286 8.26 8.07 16.85
C THR A 286 7.36 9.25 17.21
N GLU A 287 7.09 10.13 16.25
CA GLU A 287 6.19 11.26 16.45
C GLU A 287 4.74 10.83 16.61
N ARG A 288 4.27 9.87 15.84
CA ARG A 288 2.92 9.30 15.99
C ARG A 288 2.72 8.69 17.37
N ILE A 289 3.71 7.98 17.92
CA ILE A 289 3.65 7.46 19.29
C ILE A 289 3.57 8.60 20.30
N ARG A 290 4.38 9.65 20.15
CA ARG A 290 4.39 10.79 21.05
C ARG A 290 3.06 11.54 21.07
N THR A 291 2.45 11.71 19.92
CA THR A 291 1.23 12.51 19.73
C THR A 291 -0.06 11.70 19.82
N SER A 292 0.02 10.37 19.97
CA SER A 292 -1.16 9.51 20.08
C SER A 292 -1.94 9.78 21.38
N ASP A 293 -3.14 10.27 21.27
CA ASP A 293 -4.05 10.47 22.42
C ASP A 293 -4.62 9.15 22.96
N TYR A 294 -4.50 8.09 22.18
CA TYR A 294 -5.05 6.76 22.51
C TYR A 294 -4.04 5.87 23.26
N MET A 295 -2.79 6.27 23.32
CA MET A 295 -1.74 5.47 23.96
C MET A 295 -1.43 6.00 25.36
N PRO A 296 -1.50 5.15 26.42
CA PRO A 296 -1.08 5.55 27.75
C PRO A 296 0.36 6.05 27.79
N ASP A 297 0.64 7.12 28.54
CA ASP A 297 1.96 7.74 28.62
C ASP A 297 3.08 6.81 29.09
N GLY A 298 2.77 5.89 29.99
CA GLY A 298 3.71 4.86 30.43
C GLY A 298 4.14 3.95 29.29
N LEU A 299 3.21 3.58 28.40
CA LEU A 299 3.48 2.77 27.24
C LEU A 299 4.25 3.56 26.17
N LYS A 300 3.86 4.81 25.90
CA LYS A 300 4.63 5.70 25.01
C LYS A 300 6.09 5.77 25.41
N ARG A 301 6.36 6.11 26.69
CA ARG A 301 7.73 6.20 27.20
C ARG A 301 8.49 4.90 27.03
N ARG A 302 7.87 3.78 27.31
CA ARG A 302 8.52 2.47 27.20
C ARG A 302 8.86 2.11 25.75
N ILE A 303 7.95 2.35 24.80
CA ILE A 303 8.19 2.12 23.37
C ILE A 303 9.32 3.00 22.86
N LEU A 304 9.29 4.29 23.21
CA LEU A 304 10.30 5.25 22.79
C LEU A 304 11.68 4.96 23.39
N SER A 305 11.75 4.43 24.61
CA SER A 305 13.00 4.05 25.27
C SER A 305 13.64 2.79 24.66
N LEU A 306 12.84 1.93 24.04
CA LEU A 306 13.25 0.66 23.45
C LEU A 306 13.31 0.73 21.93
N ARG A 307 13.74 1.84 21.39
CA ARG A 307 13.71 2.13 19.95
C ARG A 307 14.26 1.01 19.08
N ARG A 308 15.34 0.37 19.50
CA ARG A 308 15.96 -0.77 18.80
C ARG A 308 15.14 -2.07 18.88
N ASN A 309 14.28 -2.20 19.89
CA ASN A 309 13.40 -3.36 20.11
C ASN A 309 11.94 -2.93 20.06
N ALA A 310 11.64 -1.81 19.42
CA ALA A 310 10.28 -1.23 19.41
C ALA A 310 9.25 -2.23 18.91
N PHE A 311 9.56 -3.04 17.92
CA PHE A 311 8.65 -4.03 17.40
C PHE A 311 8.38 -5.20 18.36
N LYS A 312 9.41 -5.75 19.05
CA LYS A 312 9.20 -6.77 20.10
C LYS A 312 8.27 -6.25 21.18
N LEU A 313 8.55 -5.06 21.65
CA LEU A 313 7.71 -4.41 22.64
C LEU A 313 6.29 -4.19 22.10
N THR A 314 6.18 -3.83 20.84
CA THR A 314 4.93 -3.62 20.14
C THR A 314 4.10 -4.88 20.14
N LEU A 315 4.68 -6.02 19.81
CA LEU A 315 4.01 -7.31 19.81
C LEU A 315 3.63 -7.78 21.22
N ASP A 316 4.59 -7.78 22.13
CA ASP A 316 4.40 -8.23 23.51
C ASP A 316 3.36 -7.39 24.28
N ARG A 317 3.18 -6.14 23.89
CA ARG A 317 2.32 -5.17 24.56
C ARG A 317 1.11 -4.77 23.74
N GLY A 318 0.94 -5.36 22.56
CA GLY A 318 -0.20 -5.08 21.70
C GLY A 318 -0.17 -3.67 21.09
N VAL A 319 1.02 -3.08 20.92
CA VAL A 319 1.19 -1.81 20.21
C VAL A 319 1.26 -2.07 18.71
N LEU A 320 0.26 -2.74 18.19
CA LEU A 320 0.12 -2.97 16.77
C LEU A 320 -0.85 -1.96 16.20
N GLN A 321 -0.49 -1.36 15.09
CA GLN A 321 -1.40 -0.52 14.37
C GLN A 321 -2.30 -1.43 13.53
N PHE A 322 -3.56 -1.56 13.93
CA PHE A 322 -4.53 -2.34 13.19
C PHE A 322 -4.98 -1.58 11.96
N HIS A 323 -4.87 -2.27 10.82
CA HIS A 323 -5.50 -1.85 9.60
C HIS A 323 -6.89 -2.35 9.57
N GLU A 324 -7.89 -2.18 9.63
CA GLU A 324 -9.21 -2.80 9.50
C GLU A 324 -9.77 -3.35 10.79
N MET A 325 -10.33 -2.45 11.49
CA MET A 325 -11.27 -2.80 12.55
C MET A 325 -12.68 -2.65 12.00
N GLY A 326 -13.56 -3.58 12.33
CA GLY A 326 -14.97 -3.46 12.00
C GLY A 326 -15.55 -2.14 12.56
N PRO A 327 -16.72 -1.72 12.08
CA PRO A 327 -17.37 -0.48 12.51
C PRO A 327 -17.46 -0.31 14.03
N GLU A 328 -17.59 -1.41 14.76
CA GLU A 328 -17.62 -1.46 16.22
C GLU A 328 -16.29 -1.09 16.89
N HIS A 329 -15.20 -1.13 16.16
CA HIS A 329 -13.86 -0.83 16.66
C HIS A 329 -13.28 0.47 16.10
N ALA A 330 -13.95 1.09 15.13
CA ALA A 330 -13.51 2.33 14.52
C ALA A 330 -13.47 3.52 15.49
N ALA A 331 -14.17 3.40 16.62
CA ALA A 331 -14.27 4.45 17.62
C ALA A 331 -13.14 4.40 18.66
N GLY A 332 -11.88 4.41 18.26
CA GLY A 332 -10.84 4.90 19.15
C GLY A 332 -9.87 3.89 19.77
N ASN A 333 -9.78 2.66 19.32
CA ASN A 333 -8.77 1.73 19.83
C ASN A 333 -7.69 1.41 18.80
N LEU A 334 -6.72 2.30 18.68
CA LEU A 334 -5.45 2.03 17.98
C LEU A 334 -4.64 0.91 18.63
N LEU A 335 -5.04 0.42 19.78
CA LEU A 335 -4.26 -0.44 20.64
C LEU A 335 -5.18 -1.40 21.37
N VAL A 336 -5.60 -2.44 20.71
CA VAL A 336 -6.08 -3.61 21.45
C VAL A 336 -4.96 -4.64 21.42
N ALA A 337 -4.33 -4.82 22.55
CA ALA A 337 -3.59 -6.05 22.79
C ALA A 337 -4.54 -7.20 22.52
N PRO A 338 -4.19 -8.22 21.75
CA PRO A 338 -4.87 -9.47 21.85
C PRO A 338 -4.77 -9.85 23.33
N ARG A 339 -5.89 -9.92 24.03
CA ARG A 339 -5.91 -10.56 25.33
C ARG A 339 -5.55 -12.01 25.06
N MET A 340 -4.37 -12.41 25.49
CA MET A 340 -4.06 -13.81 25.64
C MET A 340 -4.98 -14.44 26.67
#